data_6fd99bbf2ca796103589b095173cdce6
#
_entry.id   6fd99bbf2ca796103589b095173cdce6
#
_cell.length_a   1.000
_cell.length_b   1.000
_cell.length_c   1.000
_cell.angle_alpha   90.00
_cell.angle_beta   90.00
_cell.angle_gamma   90.00
#
_symmetry.space_group_name_H-M   'P 1'
#
loop_
_entity.id
_entity.type
_entity.pdbx_description
1 polymer ?
#
loop_
_entity_poly.entity_id
_entity_poly.type
_entity_poly.pdbx_seq_one_letter_code
_entity_poly.pdbx_strand_id
1 'polypeptide(L)' 'MLEIVIERWQGLDGSVAYRWSLWADGRRVQMGGPHGDPQASLADAQAFCRDQLGRPADRVTEL' A
#
# COMPACT_ATOMS: atom_id res chain seq x y z
N MET A 1 0.16 2.85 -15.68
CA MET A 1 -0.22 3.66 -14.51
C MET A 1 0.22 2.93 -13.25
N LEU A 2 0.77 3.66 -12.32
CA LEU A 2 1.26 3.10 -11.04
C LEU A 2 0.26 3.46 -9.94
N GLU A 3 -0.28 2.45 -9.26
CA GLU A 3 -1.33 2.63 -8.27
C GLU A 3 -0.96 1.96 -6.95
N ILE A 4 -1.11 2.71 -5.85
CA ILE A 4 -1.04 2.15 -4.50
C ILE A 4 -2.46 1.84 -4.04
N VAL A 5 -2.68 0.63 -3.53
CA VAL A 5 -3.95 0.23 -2.93
C VAL A 5 -3.71 -0.06 -1.45
N ILE A 6 -4.49 0.58 -0.59
CA ILE A 6 -4.45 0.37 0.86
C ILE A 6 -5.66 -0.46 1.25
N GLU A 7 -5.42 -1.60 1.89
CA GLU A 7 -6.47 -2.52 2.31
C GLU A 7 -6.51 -2.61 3.84
N ARG A 8 -7.73 -2.64 4.38
CA ARG A 8 -7.96 -2.83 5.80
C ARG A 8 -8.26 -4.30 6.04
N TRP A 9 -7.50 -4.91 6.93
CA TRP A 9 -7.65 -6.31 7.31
C TRP A 9 -8.03 -6.39 8.78
N GLN A 10 -9.02 -7.22 9.10
CA GLN A 10 -9.43 -7.45 10.48
C GLN A 10 -9.07 -8.88 10.88
N GLY A 11 -8.34 -9.02 11.99
CA GLY A 11 -7.97 -10.32 12.53
C GLY A 11 -9.10 -10.94 13.34
N LEU A 12 -8.95 -12.22 13.62
CA LEU A 12 -9.94 -12.96 14.42
C LEU A 12 -10.03 -12.44 15.86
N ASP A 13 -8.99 -11.82 16.35
CA ASP A 13 -8.93 -11.23 17.69
C ASP A 13 -9.47 -9.80 17.74
N GLY A 14 -10.02 -9.30 16.64
CA GLY A 14 -10.53 -7.95 16.55
C GLY A 14 -9.50 -6.90 16.19
N SER A 15 -8.24 -7.28 16.05
CA SER A 15 -7.21 -6.34 15.63
C SER A 15 -7.42 -5.90 14.18
N VAL A 16 -6.97 -4.67 13.87
CA VAL A 16 -7.06 -4.11 12.52
C VAL A 16 -5.66 -3.78 12.04
N ALA A 17 -5.38 -4.18 10.81
CA ALA A 17 -4.11 -3.87 10.16
C ALA A 17 -4.37 -3.31 8.77
N TYR A 18 -3.46 -2.46 8.31
CA TYR A 18 -3.54 -1.87 6.98
C TYR A 18 -2.34 -2.34 6.19
N ARG A 19 -2.62 -2.96 5.03
CA ARG A 19 -1.61 -3.45 4.12
C ARG A 19 -1.68 -2.64 2.84
N TRP A 20 -0.55 -2.51 2.17
CA TRP A 20 -0.51 -1.84 0.89
C TRP A 20 -0.08 -2.81 -0.21
N SER A 21 -0.57 -2.56 -1.41
CA SER A 21 -0.09 -3.21 -2.62
C SER A 21 0.18 -2.17 -3.68
N LEU A 22 1.12 -2.46 -4.55
CA LEU A 22 1.52 -1.59 -5.64
C LEU A 22 1.23 -2.29 -6.94
N TRP A 23 0.53 -1.60 -7.83
CA TRP A 23 0.07 -2.13 -9.10
C TRP A 23 0.62 -1.29 -10.24
N ALA A 24 1.18 -1.96 -11.24
CA ALA A 24 1.67 -1.33 -12.46
C ALA A 24 0.89 -1.93 -13.63
N ASP A 25 0.11 -1.08 -14.31
CA ASP A 25 -0.68 -1.47 -15.49
C ASP A 25 -1.58 -2.69 -15.23
N GLY A 26 -2.21 -2.70 -14.05
CA GLY A 26 -3.15 -3.76 -13.67
C GLY A 26 -2.50 -5.03 -13.09
N ARG A 27 -1.20 -5.01 -12.86
CA ARG A 27 -0.48 -6.15 -12.28
C ARG A 27 0.12 -5.76 -10.94
N ARG A 28 -0.08 -6.60 -9.92
CA ARG A 28 0.53 -6.37 -8.60
C ARG A 28 2.03 -6.66 -8.69
N VAL A 29 2.84 -5.66 -8.36
CA VAL A 29 4.29 -5.78 -8.47
C VAL A 29 4.98 -5.79 -7.11
N GLN A 30 4.30 -5.32 -6.07
CA GLN A 30 4.85 -5.32 -4.71
C GLN A 30 3.72 -5.21 -3.69
N MET A 31 3.98 -5.68 -2.48
CA MET A 31 3.06 -5.53 -1.36
C MET A 31 3.86 -5.40 -0.07
N GLY A 32 3.26 -4.81 0.93
CA GLY A 32 3.90 -4.62 2.23
C GLY A 32 2.90 -4.38 3.34
N GLY A 33 3.42 -4.12 4.51
CA GLY A 33 2.67 -4.01 5.75
C GLY A 33 2.85 -5.27 6.57
N PRO A 34 2.07 -5.46 7.65
CA PRO A 34 0.96 -4.61 8.09
C PRO A 34 1.42 -3.38 8.89
N HIS A 35 0.53 -2.39 8.93
CA HIS A 35 0.69 -1.20 9.75
C HIS A 35 -0.57 -0.97 10.59
N GLY A 36 -0.43 -0.23 11.69
CA GLY A 36 -1.54 0.03 12.61
C GLY A 36 -2.53 1.07 12.11
N ASP A 37 -2.16 1.86 11.09
CA ASP A 37 -3.04 2.87 10.52
C ASP A 37 -2.77 3.01 9.02
N PRO A 38 -3.77 3.56 8.26
CA PRO A 38 -3.63 3.66 6.81
C PRO A 38 -2.57 4.67 6.38
N GLN A 39 -2.29 5.69 7.17
CA GLN A 39 -1.29 6.70 6.81
C GLN A 39 0.12 6.11 6.87
N ALA A 40 0.41 5.26 7.88
CA ALA A 40 1.69 4.58 7.97
C ALA A 40 1.88 3.63 6.79
N SER A 41 0.82 2.92 6.40
CA SER A 41 0.85 2.03 5.25
C SER A 41 1.12 2.80 3.96
N LEU A 42 0.43 3.93 3.78
CA LEU A 42 0.64 4.78 2.61
C LEU A 42 2.06 5.35 2.57
N ALA A 43 2.59 5.80 3.70
CA ALA A 43 3.95 6.34 3.76
C ALA A 43 4.99 5.28 3.38
N ASP A 44 4.79 4.03 3.82
CA ASP A 44 5.66 2.92 3.47
C ASP A 44 5.63 2.64 1.96
N ALA A 45 4.43 2.62 1.37
CA ALA A 45 4.26 2.41 -0.06
C ALA A 45 4.89 3.54 -0.88
N GLN A 46 4.71 4.78 -0.43
CA GLN A 46 5.30 5.93 -1.12
C GLN A 46 6.82 5.92 -1.04
N ALA A 47 7.38 5.50 0.10
CA ALA A 47 8.83 5.35 0.24
C ALA A 47 9.36 4.29 -0.71
N PHE A 48 8.65 3.19 -0.86
CA PHE A 48 9.02 2.16 -1.83
C PHE A 48 9.05 2.71 -3.26
N CYS A 49 8.01 3.44 -3.64
CA CYS A 49 7.95 4.04 -4.99
C CYS A 49 9.12 4.99 -5.23
N ARG A 50 9.41 5.85 -4.25
CA ARG A 50 10.50 6.82 -4.36
C ARG A 50 11.86 6.13 -4.42
N ASP A 51 12.10 5.18 -3.51
CA ASP A 51 13.44 4.62 -3.31
C ASP A 51 13.76 3.50 -4.30
N GLN A 52 12.76 2.73 -4.73
CA GLN A 52 12.96 1.59 -5.60
C GLN A 52 12.60 1.88 -7.06
N LEU A 53 11.63 2.75 -7.30
CA LEU A 53 11.15 3.04 -8.66
C LEU A 53 11.51 4.43 -9.14
N GLY A 54 11.91 5.32 -8.22
CA GLY A 54 12.34 6.68 -8.55
C GLY A 54 11.21 7.58 -9.02
N ARG A 55 9.93 7.24 -8.70
CA ARG A 55 8.78 8.04 -9.11
C ARG A 55 7.63 7.84 -8.13
N PRO A 56 6.75 8.85 -7.99
CA PRO A 56 5.54 8.69 -7.17
C PRO A 56 4.51 7.82 -7.89
N ALA A 57 3.55 7.29 -7.11
CA ALA A 57 2.41 6.63 -7.69
C ALA A 57 1.49 7.66 -8.35
N ASP A 58 0.80 7.22 -9.41
CA ASP A 58 -0.15 8.07 -10.13
C ASP A 58 -1.48 8.16 -9.40
N ARG A 59 -1.83 7.12 -8.64
CA ARG A 59 -3.11 7.06 -7.93
C ARG A 59 -2.95 6.27 -6.62
N VAL A 60 -3.72 6.69 -5.61
CA VAL A 60 -3.86 5.97 -4.35
C VAL A 60 -5.33 5.64 -4.14
N THR A 61 -5.62 4.38 -3.88
CA THR A 61 -6.97 3.89 -3.62
C THR A 61 -7.02 3.26 -2.23
N GLU A 62 -7.98 3.66 -1.42
CA GLU A 62 -8.24 3.03 -0.13
C GLU A 62 -9.53 2.22 -0.23
N LEU A 63 -9.44 0.97 0.16
CA LEU A 63 -10.58 0.05 0.13
C LEU A 63 -11.29 -0.01 1.48
#